data_eb3031695c55c3bb6185ccb659f213b8
#
_entry.id   eb3031695c55c3bb6185ccb659f213b8
#
_cell.length_a   1.000
_cell.length_b   1.000
_cell.length_c   1.000
_cell.angle_alpha   90.00
_cell.angle_beta   90.00
_cell.angle_gamma   90.00
#
_symmetry.space_group_name_H-M   'P 1'
#
loop_
_entity.id
_entity.type
_entity.pdbx_description
1 polymer ?
#
loop_
_entity_poly.entity_id
_entity_poly.type
_entity_poly.pdbx_seq_one_letter_code
_entity_poly.pdbx_strand_id
1 'polypeptide(L)'
;MEPLDPAWPDRRDGMDEILYGAGKEAYEANRRAFLTANGTRLELLREQIMVYFVFGYFCGAVYNDNPYGKMKLAVAATILVEEMLMAEWLQEKTHGGPATAAPTGIRGKVAAAALPETQIVDLVHCFSREVEHSDETGAF
;
A
#
# COMPACT_ATOMS: atom_id res chain seq x y z
N MET A 1 10.12 12.63 -15.64
CA MET A 1 10.23 11.15 -15.55
C MET A 1 8.89 10.57 -15.98
N GLU A 2 8.85 9.77 -17.04
CA GLU A 2 7.62 9.09 -17.44
C GLU A 2 7.39 7.87 -16.57
N PRO A 3 6.20 7.70 -15.97
CA PRO A 3 5.87 6.50 -15.22
C PRO A 3 5.81 5.29 -16.15
N LEU A 4 6.17 4.10 -15.64
CA LEU A 4 6.06 2.85 -16.38
C LEU A 4 4.59 2.48 -16.67
N ASP A 5 3.71 2.80 -15.74
CA ASP A 5 2.28 2.73 -15.90
C ASP A 5 1.71 4.14 -16.07
N PRO A 6 1.14 4.48 -17.24
CA PRO A 6 0.54 5.80 -17.47
C PRO A 6 -0.59 6.18 -16.51
N ALA A 7 -1.25 5.19 -15.89
CA ALA A 7 -2.33 5.40 -14.92
C ALA A 7 -1.80 5.61 -13.50
N TRP A 8 -0.52 5.37 -13.25
CA TRP A 8 0.08 5.46 -11.90
C TRP A 8 -0.03 6.83 -11.24
N PRO A 9 0.24 7.97 -11.93
CA PRO A 9 0.08 9.28 -11.33
C PRO A 9 -1.35 9.57 -10.87
N ASP A 10 -2.34 9.26 -11.71
CA ASP A 10 -3.76 9.46 -11.39
C ASP A 10 -4.20 8.56 -10.24
N ARG A 11 -3.73 7.30 -10.20
CA ARG A 11 -3.98 6.36 -9.11
C ARG A 11 -3.43 6.90 -7.80
N ARG A 12 -2.19 7.38 -7.79
CA ARG A 12 -1.54 7.95 -6.61
C ARG A 12 -2.25 9.20 -6.10
N ASP A 13 -2.56 10.14 -6.99
CA ASP A 13 -3.20 11.41 -6.64
C ASP A 13 -4.62 11.15 -6.09
N GLY A 14 -5.35 10.19 -6.63
CA GLY A 14 -6.64 9.74 -6.10
C GLY A 14 -6.52 9.11 -4.70
N MET A 15 -5.45 8.37 -4.42
CA MET A 15 -5.18 7.81 -3.10
C MET A 15 -4.89 8.90 -2.06
N ASP A 16 -4.11 9.92 -2.41
CA ASP A 16 -3.82 11.04 -1.52
C ASP A 16 -5.09 11.81 -1.12
N GLU A 17 -6.00 12.05 -2.05
CA GLU A 17 -7.28 12.69 -1.77
C GLU A 17 -8.16 11.84 -0.82
N ILE A 18 -8.21 10.53 -1.05
CA ILE A 18 -8.97 9.60 -0.20
C ILE A 18 -8.41 9.56 1.23
N LEU A 19 -7.09 9.57 1.38
CA LEU A 19 -6.43 9.47 2.68
C LEU A 19 -6.50 10.79 3.47
N TYR A 20 -6.24 11.90 2.82
CA TYR A 20 -5.99 13.18 3.49
C TYR A 20 -7.05 14.23 3.24
N GLY A 21 -7.90 14.07 2.24
CA GLY A 21 -8.92 15.06 1.85
C GLY A 21 -9.93 15.40 2.93
N ALA A 22 -10.27 14.46 3.81
CA ALA A 22 -11.21 14.66 4.91
C ALA A 22 -10.57 15.16 6.22
N GLY A 23 -9.26 15.37 6.24
CA GLY A 23 -8.51 15.90 7.38
C GLY A 23 -7.98 14.84 8.34
N LYS A 24 -7.18 15.31 9.31
CA LYS A 24 -6.43 14.46 10.23
C LYS A 24 -7.30 13.50 11.07
N GLU A 25 -8.39 13.98 11.61
CA GLU A 25 -9.27 13.18 12.48
C GLU A 25 -9.91 12.03 11.70
N ALA A 26 -10.33 12.29 10.47
CA ALA A 26 -10.88 11.26 9.57
C ALA A 26 -9.81 10.23 9.19
N TYR A 27 -8.60 10.68 8.88
CA TYR A 27 -7.47 9.81 8.61
C TYR A 27 -7.17 8.88 9.79
N GLU A 28 -7.08 9.41 11.02
CA GLU A 28 -6.80 8.60 12.20
C GLU A 28 -7.91 7.58 12.50
N ALA A 29 -9.18 7.95 12.27
CA ALA A 29 -10.32 7.04 12.42
C ALA A 29 -10.28 5.92 11.36
N ASN A 30 -10.01 6.27 10.11
CA ASN A 30 -9.89 5.32 9.00
C ASN A 30 -8.69 4.38 9.21
N ARG A 31 -7.56 4.88 9.66
CA ARG A 31 -6.38 4.08 9.99
C ARG A 31 -6.68 3.06 11.08
N ARG A 32 -7.36 3.46 12.15
CA ARG A 32 -7.78 2.54 13.22
C ARG A 32 -8.73 1.45 12.70
N ALA A 33 -9.69 1.82 11.86
CA ALA A 33 -10.62 0.86 11.27
C ALA A 33 -9.90 -0.12 10.33
N PHE A 34 -8.96 0.35 9.51
CA PHE A 34 -8.14 -0.47 8.64
C PHE A 34 -7.28 -1.47 9.42
N LEU A 35 -6.59 -1.00 10.46
CA LEU A 35 -5.78 -1.85 11.34
C LEU A 35 -6.63 -2.90 12.06
N THR A 36 -7.84 -2.55 12.48
CA THR A 36 -8.76 -3.50 13.12
C THR A 36 -9.25 -4.56 12.15
N ALA A 37 -9.55 -4.19 10.90
CA ALA A 37 -10.06 -5.13 9.90
C ALA A 37 -8.99 -6.09 9.38
N ASN A 38 -7.73 -5.65 9.31
CA ASN A 38 -6.63 -6.39 8.69
C ASN A 38 -5.56 -6.87 9.69
N GLY A 39 -5.63 -6.51 10.93
CA GLY A 39 -4.76 -6.75 12.08
C GLY A 39 -3.57 -7.69 11.90
N THR A 40 -3.72 -8.96 12.27
CA THR A 40 -2.63 -9.95 12.22
C THR A 40 -2.06 -10.16 10.82
N ARG A 41 -2.91 -10.10 9.80
CA ARG A 41 -2.46 -10.24 8.41
C ARG A 41 -1.58 -9.06 7.99
N LEU A 42 -1.92 -7.86 8.44
CA LEU A 42 -1.15 -6.66 8.12
C LEU A 42 0.23 -6.67 8.77
N GLU A 43 0.35 -7.20 9.99
CA GLU A 43 1.65 -7.35 10.67
C GLU A 43 2.59 -8.26 9.88
N LEU A 44 2.09 -9.43 9.49
CA LEU A 44 2.86 -10.37 8.66
C LEU A 44 3.23 -9.76 7.30
N LEU A 45 2.28 -9.09 6.65
CA LEU A 45 2.50 -8.44 5.37
C LEU A 45 3.55 -7.34 5.45
N ARG A 46 3.49 -6.52 6.49
CA ARG A 46 4.49 -5.46 6.76
C ARG A 46 5.90 -6.04 6.90
N GLU A 47 6.04 -7.13 7.64
CA GLU A 47 7.30 -7.83 7.77
C GLU A 47 7.81 -8.35 6.42
N GLN A 48 6.98 -9.01 5.65
CA GLN A 48 7.33 -9.54 4.32
C GLN A 48 7.72 -8.44 3.33
N ILE A 49 6.97 -7.35 3.28
CA ILE A 49 7.26 -6.19 2.41
C ILE A 49 8.58 -5.54 2.83
N MET A 50 8.80 -5.36 4.14
CA MET A 50 10.05 -4.80 4.66
C MET A 50 11.25 -5.67 4.27
N VAL A 51 11.15 -6.99 4.44
CA VAL A 51 12.20 -7.94 4.04
C VAL A 51 12.46 -7.85 2.54
N TYR A 52 11.42 -7.78 1.71
CA TYR A 52 11.55 -7.63 0.27
C TYR A 52 12.34 -6.37 -0.11
N PHE A 53 11.98 -5.22 0.44
CA PHE A 53 12.68 -3.97 0.14
C PHE A 53 14.09 -3.91 0.72
N VAL A 54 14.31 -4.45 1.93
CA VAL A 54 15.67 -4.55 2.50
C VAL A 54 16.56 -5.41 1.62
N PHE A 55 16.09 -6.57 1.19
CA PHE A 55 16.88 -7.41 0.28
C PHE A 55 17.14 -6.73 -1.06
N GLY A 56 16.13 -6.13 -1.67
CA GLY A 56 16.25 -5.47 -2.97
C GLY A 56 17.24 -4.30 -2.95
N TYR A 57 17.15 -3.44 -1.93
CA TYR A 57 17.96 -2.23 -1.88
C TYR A 57 19.31 -2.41 -1.18
N PHE A 58 19.41 -3.28 -0.17
CA PHE A 58 20.63 -3.46 0.59
C PHE A 58 21.74 -4.11 -0.25
N CYS A 59 21.39 -5.01 -1.17
CA CYS A 59 22.37 -5.56 -2.11
C CYS A 59 23.03 -4.48 -2.97
N GLY A 60 22.30 -3.41 -3.33
CA GLY A 60 22.86 -2.25 -4.03
C GLY A 60 23.73 -1.35 -3.15
N ALA A 61 23.54 -1.37 -1.83
CA ALA A 61 24.31 -0.55 -0.90
C ALA A 61 25.82 -0.86 -0.89
N VAL A 62 26.17 -2.11 -1.22
CA VAL A 62 27.56 -2.55 -1.34
C VAL A 62 28.32 -1.80 -2.44
N TYR A 63 27.60 -1.37 -3.48
CA TYR A 63 28.19 -0.66 -4.62
C TYR A 63 28.16 0.86 -4.47
N ASN A 64 27.27 1.40 -3.64
CA ASN A 64 27.00 2.84 -3.55
C ASN A 64 27.50 3.48 -2.26
N ASP A 65 28.15 2.74 -1.37
CA ASP A 65 28.65 3.20 -0.06
C ASP A 65 27.61 3.93 0.82
N ASN A 66 26.31 3.68 0.58
CA ASN A 66 25.22 4.33 1.32
C ASN A 66 24.20 3.33 1.90
N PRO A 67 24.61 2.47 2.85
CA PRO A 67 23.70 1.50 3.46
C PRO A 67 22.57 2.18 4.25
N TYR A 68 22.84 3.32 4.87
CA TYR A 68 21.86 4.05 5.67
C TYR A 68 20.74 4.64 4.80
N GLY A 69 21.08 5.21 3.65
CA GLY A 69 20.09 5.71 2.69
C GLY A 69 19.17 4.59 2.15
N LYS A 70 19.76 3.44 1.82
CA LYS A 70 19.00 2.28 1.34
C LYS A 70 18.08 1.69 2.42
N MET A 71 18.50 1.66 3.67
CA MET A 71 17.62 1.25 4.78
C MET A 71 16.45 2.23 5.00
N LYS A 72 16.71 3.53 4.95
CA LYS A 72 15.64 4.53 5.00
C LYS A 72 14.64 4.37 3.87
N LEU A 73 15.13 4.10 2.66
CA LEU A 73 14.27 3.87 1.50
C LEU A 73 13.38 2.65 1.71
N ALA A 74 13.91 1.55 2.22
CA ALA A 74 13.13 0.34 2.50
C ALA A 74 12.03 0.60 3.54
N VAL A 75 12.32 1.33 4.60
CA VAL A 75 11.34 1.73 5.62
C VAL A 75 10.26 2.63 5.02
N ALA A 76 10.66 3.66 4.28
CA ALA A 76 9.73 4.58 3.63
C ALA A 76 8.82 3.86 2.63
N ALA A 77 9.38 2.98 1.79
CA ALA A 77 8.63 2.17 0.84
C ALA A 77 7.58 1.29 1.54
N THR A 78 7.94 0.66 2.66
CA THR A 78 7.00 -0.16 3.44
C THR A 78 5.84 0.67 3.98
N ILE A 79 6.11 1.86 4.50
CA ILE A 79 5.09 2.77 5.01
C ILE A 79 4.18 3.24 3.87
N LEU A 80 4.74 3.64 2.73
CA LEU A 80 3.98 4.09 1.57
C LEU A 80 3.06 2.99 1.02
N VAL A 81 3.54 1.75 0.92
CA VAL A 81 2.71 0.61 0.51
C VAL A 81 1.56 0.40 1.49
N GLU A 82 1.79 0.48 2.79
CA GLU A 82 0.72 0.38 3.80
C GLU A 82 -0.33 1.48 3.65
N GLU A 83 0.08 2.72 3.42
CA GLU A 83 -0.82 3.85 3.17
C GLU A 83 -1.65 3.64 1.89
N MET A 84 -1.03 3.16 0.82
CA MET A 84 -1.73 2.85 -0.44
C MET A 84 -2.73 1.71 -0.28
N LEU A 85 -2.39 0.67 0.48
CA LEU A 85 -3.33 -0.42 0.81
C LEU A 85 -4.53 0.08 1.61
N MET A 86 -4.31 1.02 2.53
CA MET A 86 -5.39 1.65 3.27
C MET A 86 -6.30 2.47 2.34
N ALA A 87 -5.73 3.20 1.38
CA ALA A 87 -6.50 3.96 0.40
C ALA A 87 -7.39 3.04 -0.47
N GLU A 88 -6.85 1.93 -0.96
CA GLU A 88 -7.62 0.95 -1.73
C GLU A 88 -8.75 0.33 -0.90
N TRP A 89 -8.48 -0.03 0.34
CA TRP A 89 -9.49 -0.55 1.24
C TRP A 89 -10.63 0.46 1.51
N LEU A 90 -10.31 1.75 1.65
CA LEU A 90 -11.30 2.80 1.80
C LEU A 90 -12.10 3.01 0.51
N GLN A 91 -11.46 2.91 -0.63
CA GLN A 91 -12.10 3.03 -1.95
C GLN A 91 -13.14 1.92 -2.17
N GLU A 92 -12.82 0.68 -1.82
CA GLU A 92 -13.76 -0.44 -1.86
C GLU A 92 -14.98 -0.21 -0.95
N LYS A 93 -14.76 0.30 0.25
CA LYS A 93 -15.83 0.65 1.17
C LYS A 93 -16.80 1.70 0.61
N THR A 94 -16.27 2.66 -0.14
CA THR A 94 -17.04 3.79 -0.66
C THR A 94 -17.84 3.42 -1.92
N HIS A 95 -17.28 2.53 -2.77
CA HIS A 95 -17.88 2.16 -4.05
C HIS A 95 -18.74 0.89 -3.99
N GLY A 96 -18.88 0.28 -2.80
CA GLY A 96 -19.61 -0.98 -2.66
C GLY A 96 -19.03 -2.02 -3.60
N GLY A 97 -17.97 -2.70 -3.19
CA GLY A 97 -17.31 -3.75 -3.99
C GLY A 97 -18.32 -4.73 -4.59
N PRO A 98 -17.98 -5.43 -5.68
CA PRO A 98 -18.87 -6.37 -6.32
C PRO A 98 -19.31 -7.39 -5.27
N ALA A 99 -20.60 -7.36 -4.95
CA ALA A 99 -21.23 -8.35 -4.13
C ALA A 99 -21.07 -9.70 -4.82
N THR A 100 -20.02 -10.42 -4.49
CA THR A 100 -20.01 -11.86 -4.69
C THR A 100 -21.10 -12.38 -3.76
N ALA A 101 -22.23 -12.68 -4.36
CA ALA A 101 -23.42 -13.16 -3.72
C ALA A 101 -23.09 -14.34 -2.81
N ALA A 102 -23.14 -14.12 -1.52
CA ALA A 102 -23.37 -15.18 -0.56
C ALA A 102 -24.84 -15.13 -0.15
N PRO A 103 -25.55 -16.26 -0.15
CA PRO A 103 -26.98 -16.27 0.07
C PRO A 103 -27.34 -16.10 1.55
N THR A 104 -28.29 -15.23 1.79
CA THR A 104 -29.33 -15.30 2.83
C THR A 104 -28.93 -15.32 4.30
N GLY A 105 -29.25 -14.22 4.97
CA GLY A 105 -29.79 -14.22 6.34
C GLY A 105 -28.76 -14.14 7.45
N ILE A 106 -28.51 -12.95 7.88
CA ILE A 106 -28.61 -12.45 9.27
C ILE A 106 -28.05 -11.03 9.24
N ARG A 107 -28.87 -10.10 9.65
CA ARG A 107 -28.56 -8.67 9.79
C ARG A 107 -27.58 -8.51 10.96
N GLY A 108 -26.30 -8.78 10.69
CA GLY A 108 -25.18 -8.54 11.60
C GLY A 108 -24.29 -7.47 10.97
N LYS A 109 -23.80 -6.51 11.76
CA LYS A 109 -22.80 -5.51 11.39
C LYS A 109 -21.83 -6.12 10.38
N VAL A 110 -21.84 -5.64 9.14
CA VAL A 110 -20.84 -6.03 8.15
C VAL A 110 -19.52 -5.50 8.66
N ALA A 111 -18.74 -6.35 9.31
CA ALA A 111 -17.34 -6.08 9.56
C ALA A 111 -16.71 -5.82 8.19
N ALA A 112 -16.08 -4.65 8.03
CA ALA A 112 -15.43 -4.31 6.77
C ALA A 112 -14.51 -5.47 6.35
N ALA A 113 -14.75 -6.03 5.17
CA ALA A 113 -13.99 -7.17 4.68
C ALA A 113 -12.50 -6.80 4.59
N ALA A 114 -11.62 -7.75 4.90
CA ALA A 114 -10.20 -7.58 4.71
C ALA A 114 -9.86 -7.45 3.20
N LEU A 115 -8.80 -6.73 2.87
CA LEU A 115 -8.33 -6.60 1.48
C LEU A 115 -8.07 -7.98 0.85
N PRO A 116 -8.50 -8.19 -0.41
CA PRO A 116 -8.14 -9.39 -1.17
C PRO A 116 -6.62 -9.49 -1.39
N GLU A 117 -6.09 -10.69 -1.34
CA GLU A 117 -4.65 -10.93 -1.54
C GLU A 117 -4.17 -10.49 -2.92
N THR A 118 -5.00 -10.68 -3.94
CA THR A 118 -4.71 -10.28 -5.32
C THR A 118 -4.48 -8.77 -5.45
N GLN A 119 -5.23 -7.94 -4.75
CA GLN A 119 -5.04 -6.49 -4.75
C GLN A 119 -3.75 -6.07 -4.03
N ILE A 120 -3.42 -6.76 -2.94
CA ILE A 120 -2.17 -6.52 -2.22
C ILE A 120 -0.98 -6.81 -3.12
N VAL A 121 -0.98 -7.96 -3.79
CA VAL A 121 0.08 -8.36 -4.71
C VAL A 121 0.20 -7.41 -5.88
N ASP A 122 -0.92 -7.03 -6.49
CA ASP A 122 -0.94 -6.07 -7.61
C ASP A 122 -0.35 -4.71 -7.22
N LEU A 123 -0.77 -4.16 -6.07
CA LEU A 123 -0.27 -2.89 -5.60
C LEU A 123 1.24 -2.92 -5.32
N VAL A 124 1.70 -3.95 -4.59
CA VAL A 124 3.12 -4.10 -4.28
C VAL A 124 3.95 -4.25 -5.55
N HIS A 125 3.46 -5.01 -6.53
CA HIS A 125 4.12 -5.19 -7.80
C HIS A 125 4.21 -3.89 -8.61
N CYS A 126 3.11 -3.14 -8.71
CA CYS A 126 3.11 -1.85 -9.40
C CYS A 126 4.05 -0.86 -8.72
N PHE A 127 3.99 -0.75 -7.40
CA PHE A 127 4.86 0.13 -6.62
C PHE A 127 6.34 -0.22 -6.78
N SER A 128 6.70 -1.50 -6.70
CA SER A 128 8.08 -1.96 -6.86
C SER A 128 8.65 -1.58 -8.22
N ARG A 129 7.88 -1.79 -9.28
CA ARG A 129 8.30 -1.45 -10.64
C ARG A 129 8.57 0.04 -10.82
N GLU A 130 7.69 0.90 -10.28
CA GLU A 130 7.87 2.34 -10.36
C GLU A 130 9.09 2.82 -9.57
N VAL A 131 9.34 2.26 -8.39
CA VAL A 131 10.50 2.61 -7.57
C VAL A 131 11.80 2.12 -8.20
N GLU A 132 11.84 0.88 -8.71
CA GLU A 132 13.02 0.33 -9.39
C GLU A 132 13.37 1.14 -10.64
N HIS A 133 12.37 1.52 -11.44
CA HIS A 133 12.58 2.37 -12.60
C HIS A 133 13.13 3.76 -12.23
N SER A 134 12.67 4.32 -11.13
CA SER A 134 13.18 5.59 -10.61
C SER A 134 14.63 5.52 -10.16
N ASP A 135 15.04 4.41 -9.55
CA ASP A 135 16.44 4.20 -9.11
C ASP A 135 17.39 4.05 -10.31
N GLU A 136 17.00 3.32 -11.35
CA GLU A 136 17.77 3.16 -12.59
C GLU A 136 18.00 4.49 -13.33
N THR A 137 17.06 5.43 -13.22
CA THR A 137 17.18 6.75 -13.84
C THR A 137 17.94 7.77 -12.99
N GLY A 138 18.45 7.37 -11.82
CA GLY A 138 19.27 8.22 -10.95
C GLY A 138 18.49 9.32 -10.21
N ALA A 139 17.19 9.11 -10.00
CA ALA A 139 16.31 10.11 -9.36
C ALA A 139 16.37 10.10 -7.82
N PHE A 140 17.21 9.23 -7.20
CA PHE A 140 17.41 9.15 -5.76
C PHE A 140 18.87 9.15 -5.37
#